data_240e7ae2ddc0d5e8def93df9822cf3c0
#
_entry.id   240e7ae2ddc0d5e8def93df9822cf3c0
#
_cell.length_a   1.000
_cell.length_b   1.000
_cell.length_c   1.000
_cell.angle_alpha   90.00
_cell.angle_beta   90.00
_cell.angle_gamma   90.00
#
_symmetry.space_group_name_H-M   'P 1'
#
loop_
_entity.id
_entity.type
_entity.pdbx_description
1 polymer ?
#
loop_
_entity_poly.entity_id
_entity_poly.type
_entity_poly.pdbx_seq_one_letter_code
_entity_poly.pdbx_strand_id
1 'polypeptide(L)'
;VKLLAALETHEVTRVGAHHPNPVDVRLVAATSIDLAQAVKAGKFHERLYHYLSEGRLDLPALRERVGDIMSLAEYFLGIYSQRLNLPVPFITDSAQRVLERHSWPGNTRELENVIHFALLVSTGDEILPEHLNLPDSLSQIEAFVQGATAQELAALKKLLA
;
A
#
# COMPACT_ATOMS: atom_id res chain seq x y z
N VAL A 1 -25.94 10.38 10.25
CA VAL A 1 -26.72 11.23 11.17
C VAL A 1 -26.23 11.05 12.62
N LYS A 2 -26.23 9.83 13.21
CA LYS A 2 -25.84 9.61 14.62
C LYS A 2 -24.40 10.04 14.95
N LEU A 3 -23.43 9.74 14.08
CA LEU A 3 -22.04 10.14 14.28
C LEU A 3 -21.89 11.67 14.31
N LEU A 4 -22.51 12.37 13.35
CA LEU A 4 -22.46 13.84 13.29
C LEU A 4 -23.07 14.45 14.57
N ALA A 5 -24.23 13.97 15.01
CA ALA A 5 -24.84 14.45 16.25
C ALA A 5 -23.91 14.25 17.44
N ALA A 6 -23.29 13.08 17.58
CA ALA A 6 -22.34 12.82 18.66
C ALA A 6 -21.11 13.74 18.65
N LEU A 7 -20.63 14.09 17.44
CA LEU A 7 -19.50 15.02 17.26
C LEU A 7 -19.89 16.47 17.58
N GLU A 8 -21.10 16.89 17.23
CA GLU A 8 -21.59 18.26 17.46
C GLU A 8 -21.99 18.48 18.93
N THR A 9 -22.59 17.46 19.59
CA THR A 9 -23.07 17.60 20.98
C THR A 9 -22.05 17.17 22.04
N HIS A 10 -20.98 16.47 21.65
CA HIS A 10 -20.06 15.79 22.55
C HIS A 10 -20.76 14.81 23.51
N GLU A 11 -21.86 14.20 23.06
CA GLU A 11 -22.63 13.25 23.83
C GLU A 11 -22.94 12.00 23.02
N VAL A 12 -22.93 10.86 23.67
CA VAL A 12 -23.35 9.57 23.08
C VAL A 12 -24.31 8.85 24.01
N THR A 13 -25.33 8.22 23.43
CA THR A 13 -26.26 7.38 24.16
C THR A 13 -25.90 5.92 23.95
N ARG A 14 -25.61 5.21 25.04
CA ARG A 14 -25.32 3.77 25.01
C ARG A 14 -26.56 3.00 24.52
N VAL A 15 -26.36 1.93 23.77
CA VAL A 15 -27.48 1.07 23.34
C VAL A 15 -28.20 0.53 24.56
N GLY A 16 -29.52 0.77 24.62
CA GLY A 16 -30.37 0.39 25.75
C GLY A 16 -30.38 1.38 26.93
N ALA A 17 -29.63 2.48 26.88
CA ALA A 17 -29.70 3.56 27.87
C ALA A 17 -30.65 4.68 27.41
N HIS A 18 -31.23 5.39 28.40
CA HIS A 18 -32.15 6.51 28.17
C HIS A 18 -31.48 7.88 28.36
N HIS A 19 -30.26 7.91 28.88
CA HIS A 19 -29.53 9.15 29.16
C HIS A 19 -28.26 9.24 28.31
N PRO A 20 -27.96 10.42 27.72
CA PRO A 20 -26.69 10.67 27.06
C PRO A 20 -25.55 10.73 28.08
N ASN A 21 -24.35 10.33 27.65
CA ASN A 21 -23.11 10.46 28.41
C ASN A 21 -22.18 11.41 27.65
N PRO A 22 -21.55 12.37 28.32
CA PRO A 22 -20.57 13.23 27.70
C PRO A 22 -19.36 12.42 27.26
N VAL A 23 -18.78 12.77 26.10
CA VAL A 23 -17.56 12.17 25.57
C VAL A 23 -16.60 13.26 25.11
N ASP A 24 -15.34 13.12 25.49
CA ASP A 24 -14.24 13.93 24.99
C ASP A 24 -13.36 13.06 24.09
N VAL A 25 -13.53 13.21 22.77
CA VAL A 25 -12.85 12.37 21.79
C VAL A 25 -12.31 13.23 20.64
N ARG A 26 -11.13 12.88 20.15
CA ARG A 26 -10.60 13.40 18.89
C ARG A 26 -10.90 12.40 17.79
N LEU A 27 -11.63 12.84 16.76
CA LEU A 27 -11.90 12.02 15.59
C LEU A 27 -10.77 12.17 14.58
N VAL A 28 -10.24 11.04 14.11
CA VAL A 28 -9.35 10.94 12.94
C VAL A 28 -10.01 10.02 11.93
N ALA A 29 -10.38 10.56 10.79
CA ALA A 29 -11.02 9.81 9.70
C ALA A 29 -10.03 9.63 8.55
N ALA A 30 -9.98 8.43 7.97
CA ALA A 30 -9.19 8.13 6.78
C ALA A 30 -10.08 7.53 5.70
N THR A 31 -9.85 7.92 4.45
CA THR A 31 -10.60 7.42 3.30
C THR A 31 -9.74 7.45 2.04
N SER A 32 -9.99 6.51 1.14
CA SER A 32 -9.40 6.48 -0.20
C SER A 32 -10.35 6.98 -1.30
N ILE A 33 -11.61 7.32 -0.93
CA ILE A 33 -12.61 7.82 -1.89
C ILE A 33 -12.72 9.34 -1.84
N ASP A 34 -13.07 9.93 -2.98
CA ASP A 34 -13.41 11.36 -3.06
C ASP A 34 -14.76 11.61 -2.39
N LEU A 35 -14.73 12.12 -1.16
CA LEU A 35 -15.94 12.42 -0.39
C LEU A 35 -16.77 13.54 -1.02
N ALA A 36 -16.15 14.50 -1.72
CA ALA A 36 -16.89 15.56 -2.40
C ALA A 36 -17.75 15.00 -3.55
N GLN A 37 -17.21 14.05 -4.30
CA GLN A 37 -17.95 13.30 -5.32
C GLN A 37 -19.04 12.43 -4.69
N ALA A 38 -18.75 11.80 -3.56
CA ALA A 38 -19.72 10.97 -2.84
C ALA A 38 -20.89 11.79 -2.31
N VAL A 39 -20.67 13.03 -1.86
CA VAL A 39 -21.73 13.98 -1.47
C VAL A 39 -22.60 14.34 -2.68
N LYS A 40 -22.00 14.73 -3.82
CA LYS A 40 -22.73 15.03 -5.06
C LYS A 40 -23.60 13.85 -5.53
N ALA A 41 -23.11 12.64 -5.34
CA ALA A 41 -23.82 11.41 -5.69
C ALA A 41 -24.87 10.98 -4.63
N GLY A 42 -25.09 11.74 -3.55
CA GLY A 42 -26.00 11.41 -2.45
C GLY A 42 -25.57 10.21 -1.58
N LYS A 43 -24.31 9.75 -1.71
CA LYS A 43 -23.75 8.60 -0.99
C LYS A 43 -23.06 8.96 0.33
N PHE A 44 -22.81 10.24 0.57
CA PHE A 44 -22.20 10.72 1.79
C PHE A 44 -22.93 11.97 2.31
N HIS A 45 -23.00 12.12 3.63
CA HIS A 45 -23.75 13.21 4.25
C HIS A 45 -22.94 14.52 4.19
N GLU A 46 -23.52 15.58 3.57
CA GLU A 46 -22.85 16.85 3.31
C GLU A 46 -22.32 17.54 4.59
N ARG A 47 -23.15 17.68 5.64
CA ARG A 47 -22.70 18.28 6.91
C ARG A 47 -21.57 17.51 7.57
N LEU A 48 -21.57 16.16 7.48
CA LEU A 48 -20.47 15.36 7.99
C LEU A 48 -19.20 15.57 7.17
N TYR A 49 -19.34 15.70 5.84
CA TYR A 49 -18.20 16.03 4.98
C TYR A 49 -17.59 17.38 5.38
N HIS A 50 -18.37 18.42 5.57
CA HIS A 50 -17.88 19.74 6.00
C HIS A 50 -17.18 19.65 7.35
N TYR A 51 -17.76 18.99 8.33
CA TYR A 51 -17.16 18.79 9.65
C TYR A 51 -15.78 18.10 9.58
N LEU A 52 -15.66 17.06 8.75
CA LEU A 52 -14.41 16.31 8.58
C LEU A 52 -13.36 17.05 7.76
N SER A 53 -13.78 18.01 6.92
CA SER A 53 -12.90 18.72 5.98
C SER A 53 -12.13 19.88 6.60
N GLU A 54 -12.45 20.31 7.81
CA GLU A 54 -11.79 21.44 8.49
C GLU A 54 -10.29 21.18 8.74
N GLY A 55 -9.89 19.91 8.93
CA GLY A 55 -8.50 19.51 9.14
C GLY A 55 -8.04 18.48 8.10
N ARG A 56 -8.37 18.66 6.81
CA ARG A 56 -8.04 17.71 5.75
C ARG A 56 -6.54 17.67 5.46
N LEU A 57 -6.02 16.47 5.39
CA LEU A 57 -4.68 16.16 4.94
C LEU A 57 -4.75 15.20 3.76
N ASP A 58 -4.27 15.64 2.60
CA ASP A 58 -4.17 14.78 1.41
C ASP A 58 -2.80 14.12 1.36
N LEU A 59 -2.78 12.79 1.31
CA LEU A 59 -1.56 12.01 1.15
C LEU A 59 -1.36 11.71 -0.33
N PRO A 60 -0.29 12.21 -0.98
CA PRO A 60 -0.03 11.93 -2.39
C PRO A 60 0.28 10.44 -2.58
N ALA A 61 -0.15 9.91 -3.73
CA ALA A 61 0.19 8.55 -4.12
C ALA A 61 1.70 8.40 -4.34
N LEU A 62 2.23 7.17 -4.19
CA LEU A 62 3.68 6.92 -4.31
C LEU A 62 4.23 7.33 -5.69
N ARG A 63 3.45 7.14 -6.77
CA ARG A 63 3.79 7.59 -8.13
C ARG A 63 3.96 9.12 -8.27
N GLU A 64 3.41 9.91 -7.35
CA GLU A 64 3.50 11.37 -7.33
C GLU A 64 4.71 11.87 -6.53
N ARG A 65 5.37 10.96 -5.81
CA ARG A 65 6.57 11.20 -5.01
C ARG A 65 7.67 10.19 -5.32
N VAL A 66 8.05 10.14 -6.59
CA VAL A 66 9.04 9.18 -7.12
C VAL A 66 10.35 9.22 -6.35
N GLY A 67 10.78 10.41 -5.90
CA GLY A 67 12.00 10.58 -5.09
C GLY A 67 12.03 9.82 -3.77
N ASP A 68 10.85 9.41 -3.24
CA ASP A 68 10.76 8.66 -1.99
C ASP A 68 10.90 7.14 -2.20
N ILE A 69 10.75 6.66 -3.44
CA ILE A 69 10.67 5.22 -3.75
C ILE A 69 11.95 4.51 -3.30
N MET A 70 13.11 5.03 -3.66
CA MET A 70 14.38 4.39 -3.31
C MET A 70 14.65 4.40 -1.81
N SER A 71 14.42 5.53 -1.15
CA SER A 71 14.57 5.62 0.31
C SER A 71 13.66 4.64 1.06
N LEU A 72 12.42 4.47 0.58
CA LEU A 72 11.49 3.49 1.13
C LEU A 72 11.91 2.05 0.83
N ALA A 73 12.40 1.78 -0.39
CA ALA A 73 12.88 0.46 -0.78
C ALA A 73 14.07 0.02 0.08
N GLU A 74 15.06 0.88 0.25
CA GLU A 74 16.22 0.65 1.11
C GLU A 74 15.82 0.46 2.58
N TYR A 75 14.89 1.25 3.07
CA TYR A 75 14.35 1.12 4.42
C TYR A 75 13.69 -0.26 4.64
N PHE A 76 12.83 -0.71 3.75
CA PHE A 76 12.21 -2.03 3.83
C PHE A 76 13.25 -3.15 3.71
N LEU A 77 14.20 -2.99 2.79
CA LEU A 77 15.28 -3.94 2.61
C LEU A 77 16.10 -4.13 3.92
N GLY A 78 16.44 -3.02 4.58
CA GLY A 78 17.13 -3.04 5.87
C GLY A 78 16.31 -3.76 6.96
N ILE A 79 15.02 -3.45 7.09
CA ILE A 79 14.14 -4.10 8.08
C ILE A 79 14.06 -5.61 7.86
N TYR A 80 13.82 -6.03 6.61
CA TYR A 80 13.63 -7.46 6.33
C TYR A 80 14.95 -8.23 6.38
N SER A 81 16.06 -7.66 5.92
CA SER A 81 17.38 -8.25 6.08
C SER A 81 17.72 -8.50 7.54
N GLN A 82 17.44 -7.53 8.42
CA GLN A 82 17.66 -7.69 9.86
C GLN A 82 16.76 -8.78 10.46
N ARG A 83 15.47 -8.83 10.08
CA ARG A 83 14.53 -9.84 10.58
C ARG A 83 14.89 -11.27 10.16
N LEU A 84 15.42 -11.41 8.96
CA LEU A 84 15.82 -12.71 8.39
C LEU A 84 17.27 -13.07 8.69
N ASN A 85 18.02 -12.19 9.36
CA ASN A 85 19.45 -12.33 9.61
C ASN A 85 20.26 -12.56 8.32
N LEU A 86 19.91 -11.80 7.27
CA LEU A 86 20.56 -11.80 5.97
C LEU A 86 21.42 -10.53 5.80
N PRO A 87 22.49 -10.57 4.97
CA PRO A 87 23.16 -9.34 4.54
C PRO A 87 22.17 -8.45 3.77
N VAL A 88 22.37 -7.13 3.84
CA VAL A 88 21.56 -6.18 3.09
C VAL A 88 22.12 -6.10 1.66
N PRO A 89 21.42 -6.62 0.64
CA PRO A 89 21.85 -6.48 -0.74
C PRO A 89 21.64 -5.04 -1.23
N PHE A 90 22.37 -4.62 -2.24
CA PHE A 90 22.15 -3.32 -2.87
C PHE A 90 21.20 -3.43 -4.08
N ILE A 91 20.45 -2.38 -4.33
CA ILE A 91 19.54 -2.29 -5.48
C ILE A 91 20.36 -1.75 -6.66
N THR A 92 20.42 -2.50 -7.75
CA THR A 92 21.15 -2.06 -8.95
C THR A 92 20.46 -0.89 -9.63
N ASP A 93 21.20 -0.06 -10.38
CA ASP A 93 20.65 1.07 -11.16
C ASP A 93 19.54 0.63 -12.13
N SER A 94 19.64 -0.58 -12.67
CA SER A 94 18.63 -1.17 -13.54
C SER A 94 17.33 -1.49 -12.79
N ALA A 95 17.44 -2.05 -11.58
CA ALA A 95 16.30 -2.33 -10.70
C ALA A 95 15.66 -1.02 -10.19
N GLN A 96 16.47 -0.02 -9.81
CA GLN A 96 16.00 1.31 -9.43
C GLN A 96 15.12 1.92 -10.53
N ARG A 97 15.56 1.90 -11.79
CA ARG A 97 14.77 2.45 -12.90
C ARG A 97 13.42 1.74 -13.08
N VAL A 98 13.35 0.45 -12.79
CA VAL A 98 12.09 -0.32 -12.83
C VAL A 98 11.18 0.12 -11.69
N LEU A 99 11.69 0.26 -10.46
CA LEU A 99 10.94 0.72 -9.31
C LEU A 99 10.38 2.13 -9.52
N GLU A 100 11.18 3.06 -10.06
CA GLU A 100 10.79 4.45 -10.31
C GLU A 100 9.73 4.60 -11.40
N ARG A 101 9.68 3.69 -12.39
CA ARG A 101 8.72 3.72 -13.50
C ARG A 101 7.39 3.06 -13.18
N HIS A 102 7.34 2.22 -12.16
CA HIS A 102 6.12 1.50 -11.81
C HIS A 102 5.06 2.44 -11.21
N SER A 103 3.79 2.18 -11.50
CA SER A 103 2.65 3.04 -11.15
C SER A 103 2.22 2.95 -9.68
N TRP A 104 2.64 1.90 -8.98
CA TRP A 104 2.37 1.64 -7.56
C TRP A 104 0.89 1.78 -7.16
N PRO A 105 -0.04 1.04 -7.77
CA PRO A 105 -1.46 1.10 -7.39
C PRO A 105 -1.70 0.77 -5.91
N GLY A 106 -0.92 -0.14 -5.33
CA GLY A 106 -0.93 -0.47 -3.91
C GLY A 106 -0.04 0.41 -3.03
N ASN A 107 0.56 1.47 -3.61
CA ASN A 107 1.42 2.44 -2.92
C ASN A 107 2.56 1.77 -2.12
N THR A 108 2.85 2.28 -0.93
CA THR A 108 3.95 1.80 -0.08
C THR A 108 3.79 0.34 0.34
N ARG A 109 2.56 -0.17 0.48
CA ARG A 109 2.33 -1.58 0.83
C ARG A 109 2.73 -2.52 -0.31
N GLU A 110 2.47 -2.14 -1.54
CA GLU A 110 2.91 -2.88 -2.72
C GLU A 110 4.44 -2.87 -2.83
N LEU A 111 5.06 -1.69 -2.69
CA LEU A 111 6.52 -1.55 -2.67
C LEU A 111 7.15 -2.43 -1.59
N GLU A 112 6.63 -2.40 -0.37
CA GLU A 112 7.08 -3.24 0.74
C GLU A 112 7.06 -4.74 0.38
N ASN A 113 5.96 -5.22 -0.20
CA ASN A 113 5.83 -6.61 -0.62
C ASN A 113 6.81 -6.99 -1.73
N VAL A 114 7.00 -6.10 -2.73
CA VAL A 114 7.94 -6.32 -3.83
C VAL A 114 9.38 -6.41 -3.31
N ILE A 115 9.78 -5.52 -2.43
CA ILE A 115 11.14 -5.52 -1.84
C ILE A 115 11.35 -6.74 -0.94
N HIS A 116 10.34 -7.11 -0.13
CA HIS A 116 10.42 -8.32 0.69
C HIS A 116 10.59 -9.58 -0.18
N PHE A 117 9.80 -9.69 -1.24
CA PHE A 117 9.93 -10.80 -2.18
C PHE A 117 11.30 -10.80 -2.88
N ALA A 118 11.74 -9.65 -3.37
CA ALA A 118 13.04 -9.51 -4.04
C ALA A 118 14.20 -9.98 -3.15
N LEU A 119 14.17 -9.64 -1.85
CA LEU A 119 15.17 -10.11 -0.88
C LEU A 119 15.17 -11.64 -0.74
N LEU A 120 13.98 -12.27 -0.77
CA LEU A 120 13.86 -13.74 -0.62
C LEU A 120 14.33 -14.51 -1.85
N VAL A 121 14.20 -13.93 -3.04
CA VAL A 121 14.59 -14.61 -4.30
C VAL A 121 15.98 -14.25 -4.78
N SER A 122 16.56 -13.16 -4.29
CA SER A 122 17.94 -12.80 -4.62
C SER A 122 18.90 -13.81 -4.02
N THR A 123 19.85 -14.29 -4.84
CA THR A 123 20.85 -15.30 -4.43
C THR A 123 22.23 -14.70 -4.16
N GLY A 124 22.36 -13.37 -4.17
CA GLY A 124 23.62 -12.66 -4.02
C GLY A 124 23.45 -11.34 -3.28
N ASP A 125 24.47 -10.48 -3.41
CA ASP A 125 24.51 -9.18 -2.74
C ASP A 125 23.77 -8.07 -3.53
N GLU A 126 23.01 -8.44 -4.58
CA GLU A 126 22.37 -7.51 -5.51
C GLU A 126 20.89 -7.82 -5.73
N ILE A 127 20.07 -6.76 -5.77
CA ILE A 127 18.69 -6.83 -6.26
C ILE A 127 18.69 -6.39 -7.74
N LEU A 128 18.37 -7.35 -8.61
CA LEU A 128 18.24 -7.16 -10.05
C LEU A 128 16.78 -6.95 -10.46
N PRO A 129 16.47 -6.39 -11.66
CA PRO A 129 15.11 -6.22 -12.15
C PRO A 129 14.27 -7.51 -12.13
N GLU A 130 14.87 -8.65 -12.42
CA GLU A 130 14.23 -9.98 -12.42
C GLU A 130 13.78 -10.45 -11.03
N HIS A 131 14.37 -9.92 -9.98
CA HIS A 131 13.93 -10.20 -8.59
C HIS A 131 12.68 -9.42 -8.22
N LEU A 132 12.35 -8.33 -8.97
CA LEU A 132 11.18 -7.51 -8.73
C LEU A 132 9.96 -8.16 -9.40
N ASN A 133 9.11 -8.81 -8.61
CA ASN A 133 7.87 -9.41 -9.10
C ASN A 133 6.79 -8.33 -9.25
N LEU A 134 6.88 -7.53 -10.33
CA LEU A 134 5.93 -6.46 -10.65
C LEU A 134 4.88 -6.94 -11.66
N PRO A 135 3.60 -6.53 -11.53
CA PRO A 135 2.52 -6.96 -12.43
C PRO A 135 2.77 -6.60 -13.91
N ASP A 136 3.49 -5.52 -14.19
CA ASP A 136 3.89 -5.14 -15.56
C ASP A 136 4.96 -6.07 -16.14
N SER A 137 5.59 -6.91 -15.32
CA SER A 137 6.44 -8.01 -15.78
C SER A 137 5.66 -9.24 -16.25
N LEU A 138 4.31 -9.23 -16.14
CA LEU A 138 3.48 -10.33 -16.67
C LEU A 138 3.71 -10.53 -18.18
N SER A 139 3.98 -9.49 -18.93
CA SER A 139 4.41 -9.62 -20.34
C SER A 139 5.76 -10.34 -20.50
N GLN A 140 6.65 -10.20 -19.53
CA GLN A 140 7.93 -10.91 -19.49
C GLN A 140 7.75 -12.35 -18.98
N ILE A 141 6.83 -12.56 -18.01
CA ILE A 141 6.45 -13.90 -17.54
C ILE A 141 5.71 -14.66 -18.65
N GLU A 142 4.83 -14.02 -19.40
CA GLU A 142 4.20 -14.63 -20.57
C GLU A 142 5.21 -14.98 -21.66
N ALA A 143 6.20 -14.11 -21.91
CA ALA A 143 7.31 -14.41 -22.83
C ALA A 143 8.21 -15.53 -22.30
N PHE A 144 8.45 -15.59 -20.99
CA PHE A 144 9.21 -16.66 -20.33
C PHE A 144 8.40 -17.99 -20.35
N VAL A 145 7.09 -17.95 -20.09
CA VAL A 145 6.20 -19.13 -20.15
C VAL A 145 6.06 -19.65 -21.57
N GLN A 146 6.06 -18.77 -22.58
CA GLN A 146 6.06 -19.17 -23.99
C GLN A 146 7.38 -19.78 -24.45
N GLY A 147 8.50 -19.44 -23.78
CA GLY A 147 9.83 -20.01 -24.06
C GLY A 147 10.26 -21.15 -23.12
N ALA A 148 9.53 -21.35 -22.02
CA ALA A 148 9.91 -22.32 -20.99
C ALA A 148 9.56 -23.76 -21.39
N THR A 149 10.48 -24.67 -21.12
CA THR A 149 10.25 -26.12 -21.34
C THR A 149 9.24 -26.68 -20.33
N ALA A 150 8.58 -27.79 -20.69
CA ALA A 150 7.59 -28.47 -19.82
C ALA A 150 8.16 -28.86 -18.44
N GLN A 151 9.48 -29.05 -18.33
CA GLN A 151 10.18 -29.36 -17.08
C GLN A 151 10.28 -28.15 -16.14
N GLU A 152 10.55 -26.96 -16.68
CA GLU A 152 10.64 -25.72 -15.92
C GLU A 152 9.26 -25.28 -15.38
N LEU A 153 8.21 -25.45 -16.18
CA LEU A 153 6.82 -25.23 -15.77
C LEU A 153 6.36 -26.19 -14.66
N ALA A 154 6.82 -27.44 -14.69
CA ALA A 154 6.51 -28.41 -13.63
C ALA A 154 7.24 -28.08 -12.31
N ALA A 155 8.47 -27.56 -12.37
CA ALA A 155 9.22 -27.10 -11.21
C ALA A 155 8.58 -25.87 -10.54
N LEU A 156 8.12 -24.89 -11.33
CA LEU A 156 7.39 -23.72 -10.84
C LEU A 156 6.06 -24.07 -10.16
N LYS A 157 5.29 -25.01 -10.75
CA LYS A 157 4.04 -25.52 -10.13
C LYS A 157 4.27 -26.20 -8.79
N LYS A 158 5.43 -26.83 -8.60
CA LYS A 158 5.80 -27.52 -7.36
C LYS A 158 6.26 -26.56 -6.25
N LEU A 159 6.69 -25.35 -6.62
CA LEU A 159 7.07 -24.28 -5.70
C LEU A 159 5.88 -23.42 -5.24
N LEU A 160 4.77 -23.43 -6.01
CA LEU A 160 3.56 -22.62 -5.74
C LEU A 160 2.44 -23.44 -5.08
N ALA A 161 2.64 -24.73 -4.85
CA ALA A 161 1.73 -25.66 -4.16
C ALA A 161 2.18 -25.96 -2.72
#